data_1b20db7aa6429477aaec75e5ad413257
#
_entry.id   1b20db7aa6429477aaec75e5ad413257
#
_cell.length_a   1.000
_cell.length_b   1.000
_cell.length_c   1.000
_cell.angle_alpha   90.00
_cell.angle_beta   90.00
_cell.angle_gamma   90.00
#
_symmetry.space_group_name_H-M   'P 1'
#
loop_
_entity.id
_entity.type
_entity.pdbx_description
1 polymer ?
#
loop_
_entity_poly.entity_id
_entity_poly.type
_entity_poly.pdbx_seq_one_letter_code
_entity_poly.pdbx_strand_id
1 'polypeptide(L)' 'MQFQITEITFDFEDDNFELSPQMQQEVYDDYIGTFWEADDEDDLVDEVTTASGWCIKSIDYRHILN' A
#
# COMPACT_ATOMS: atom_id res chain seq x y z
N MET A 1 7.10 -4.42 -14.60
CA MET A 1 8.06 -3.63 -13.82
C MET A 1 7.94 -4.01 -12.36
N GLN A 2 9.04 -3.99 -11.65
CA GLN A 2 9.04 -4.27 -10.22
C GLN A 2 9.17 -2.99 -9.43
N PHE A 3 8.33 -2.86 -8.41
CA PHE A 3 8.32 -1.71 -7.52
C PHE A 3 8.50 -2.16 -6.09
N GLN A 4 9.14 -1.33 -5.28
CA GLN A 4 9.20 -1.52 -3.84
C GLN A 4 8.48 -0.37 -3.17
N ILE A 5 7.52 -0.70 -2.30
CA ILE A 5 6.80 0.31 -1.53
C ILE A 5 7.73 0.83 -0.44
N THR A 6 8.03 2.13 -0.47
CA THR A 6 8.86 2.78 0.54
C THR A 6 8.03 3.42 1.63
N GLU A 7 6.83 3.90 1.27
CA GLU A 7 5.90 4.48 2.24
C GLU A 7 4.49 4.36 1.68
N ILE A 8 3.50 4.21 2.54
CA ILE A 8 2.11 4.10 2.13
C ILE A 8 1.21 4.63 3.24
N THR A 9 0.14 5.32 2.84
CA THR A 9 -0.91 5.78 3.73
C THR A 9 -2.24 5.28 3.22
N PHE A 10 -2.93 4.50 4.04
CA PHE A 10 -4.27 4.02 3.72
C PHE A 10 -5.32 4.96 4.29
N ASP A 11 -6.49 4.99 3.65
CA ASP A 11 -7.64 5.72 4.14
C ASP A 11 -8.51 4.75 4.94
N PHE A 12 -8.34 4.79 6.26
CA PHE A 12 -9.13 3.98 7.17
C PHE A 12 -10.42 4.66 7.61
N GLU A 13 -10.60 5.93 7.24
CA GLU A 13 -11.77 6.73 7.68
C GLU A 13 -13.06 6.31 6.98
N ASP A 14 -12.96 5.77 5.77
CA ASP A 14 -14.12 5.31 5.01
C ASP A 14 -14.69 4.00 5.53
N ASP A 15 -14.04 3.36 6.47
CA ASP A 15 -14.50 2.12 7.04
C ASP A 15 -15.15 2.39 8.40
N ASN A 16 -16.29 1.72 8.62
CA ASN A 16 -16.99 1.78 9.91
C ASN A 16 -16.24 1.04 11.02
N PHE A 17 -15.14 0.39 10.68
CA PHE A 17 -14.27 -0.27 11.66
C PHE A 17 -13.23 0.73 12.14
N GLU A 18 -13.31 1.08 13.42
CA GLU A 18 -12.28 1.89 14.04
C GLU A 18 -11.08 1.02 14.35
N LEU A 19 -10.12 0.98 13.42
CA LEU A 19 -8.86 0.31 13.69
C LEU A 19 -8.08 1.10 14.73
N SER A 20 -7.56 0.40 15.74
CA SER A 20 -6.69 1.03 16.70
C SER A 20 -5.40 1.49 16.02
N PRO A 21 -4.70 2.52 16.56
CA PRO A 21 -3.43 2.94 15.98
C PRO A 21 -2.41 1.82 15.83
N GLN A 22 -2.42 0.88 16.77
CA GLN A 22 -1.53 -0.28 16.71
C GLN A 22 -1.85 -1.17 15.51
N MET A 23 -3.14 -1.43 15.26
CA MET A 23 -3.55 -2.24 14.11
C MET A 23 -3.25 -1.54 12.79
N GLN A 24 -3.43 -0.22 12.73
CA GLN A 24 -3.07 0.55 11.56
C GLN A 24 -1.56 0.43 11.27
N GLN A 25 -0.74 0.50 12.30
CA GLN A 25 0.70 0.36 12.15
C GLN A 25 1.08 -1.03 11.65
N GLU A 26 0.42 -2.07 12.11
CA GLU A 26 0.65 -3.43 11.63
C GLU A 26 0.33 -3.55 10.14
N VAL A 27 -0.75 -2.92 9.69
CA VAL A 27 -1.10 -2.91 8.25
C VAL A 27 -0.01 -2.21 7.46
N TYR A 28 0.46 -1.05 7.90
CA TYR A 28 1.54 -0.34 7.22
C TYR A 28 2.81 -1.20 7.16
N ASP A 29 3.18 -1.84 8.25
CA ASP A 29 4.38 -2.67 8.32
C ASP A 29 4.31 -3.86 7.37
N ASP A 30 3.11 -4.38 7.12
CA ASP A 30 2.90 -5.49 6.19
C ASP A 30 3.20 -5.09 4.74
N TYR A 31 3.07 -3.82 4.40
CA TYR A 31 3.21 -3.35 3.02
C TYR A 31 4.48 -2.57 2.76
N ILE A 32 4.97 -1.81 3.75
CA ILE A 32 6.19 -1.03 3.59
C ILE A 32 7.38 -1.98 3.41
N GLY A 33 8.17 -1.74 2.37
CA GLY A 33 9.33 -2.55 2.04
C GLY A 33 9.03 -3.76 1.17
N THR A 34 7.77 -4.02 0.85
CA THR A 34 7.38 -5.16 0.01
C THR A 34 7.60 -4.85 -1.47
N PHE A 35 7.81 -5.91 -2.25
CA PHE A 35 8.01 -5.81 -3.70
C PHE A 35 6.74 -6.20 -4.43
N TRP A 36 6.43 -5.46 -5.49
CA TRP A 36 5.23 -5.68 -6.28
C TRP A 36 5.57 -5.60 -7.75
N GLU A 37 4.91 -6.42 -8.55
CA GLU A 37 5.02 -6.34 -9.99
C GLU A 37 3.78 -5.66 -10.55
N ALA A 38 3.98 -4.61 -11.36
CA ALA A 38 2.92 -3.84 -11.97
C ALA A 38 3.46 -3.18 -13.24
N ASP A 39 2.55 -2.77 -14.13
CA ASP A 39 2.95 -2.11 -15.37
C ASP A 39 3.29 -0.64 -15.16
N ASP A 40 2.61 0.01 -14.22
CA ASP A 40 2.82 1.42 -13.90
C ASP A 40 2.31 1.71 -12.49
N GLU A 41 2.34 2.98 -12.10
CA GLU A 41 1.88 3.42 -10.79
C GLU A 41 0.41 3.11 -10.56
N ASP A 42 -0.43 3.37 -11.55
CA ASP A 42 -1.86 3.13 -11.42
C ASP A 42 -2.15 1.64 -11.21
N ASP A 43 -1.45 0.79 -11.93
CA ASP A 43 -1.58 -0.65 -11.78
C ASP A 43 -1.08 -1.10 -10.39
N LEU A 44 0.02 -0.51 -9.92
CA LEU A 44 0.55 -0.79 -8.58
C LEU A 44 -0.48 -0.44 -7.50
N VAL A 45 -1.11 0.73 -7.61
CA VAL A 45 -2.14 1.17 -6.66
C VAL A 45 -3.32 0.20 -6.68
N ASP A 46 -3.77 -0.21 -7.86
CA ASP A 46 -4.87 -1.17 -8.00
C ASP A 46 -4.52 -2.51 -7.35
N GLU A 47 -3.32 -3.02 -7.58
CA GLU A 47 -2.88 -4.28 -7.02
C GLU A 47 -2.85 -4.24 -5.48
N VAL A 48 -2.30 -3.18 -4.92
CA VAL A 48 -2.20 -3.02 -3.48
C VAL A 48 -3.59 -2.80 -2.85
N THR A 49 -4.43 -2.00 -3.50
CA THR A 49 -5.81 -1.77 -3.03
C THR A 49 -6.58 -3.08 -3.00
N THR A 50 -6.48 -3.89 -4.05
CA THR A 50 -7.14 -5.18 -4.12
C THR A 50 -6.64 -6.14 -3.05
N ALA A 51 -5.33 -6.18 -2.85
CA ALA A 51 -4.71 -7.09 -1.89
C ALA A 51 -5.01 -6.71 -0.44
N SER A 52 -4.99 -5.40 -0.14
CA SER A 52 -5.20 -4.92 1.22
C SER A 52 -6.67 -4.78 1.60
N GLY A 53 -7.53 -4.50 0.61
CA GLY A 53 -8.92 -4.17 0.84
C GLY A 53 -9.14 -2.74 1.31
N TRP A 54 -8.10 -1.91 1.35
CA TRP A 54 -8.17 -0.52 1.81
C TRP A 54 -7.89 0.42 0.66
N CYS A 55 -8.55 1.58 0.66
CA CYS A 55 -8.23 2.65 -0.28
C CYS A 55 -6.89 3.27 0.11
N ILE A 56 -6.08 3.61 -0.89
CA ILE A 56 -4.79 4.24 -0.69
C ILE A 56 -4.94 5.74 -0.77
N LYS A 57 -4.50 6.44 0.26
CA LYS A 57 -4.51 7.89 0.32
C LYS A 57 -3.27 8.48 -0.33
N SER A 58 -2.11 7.88 -0.07
CA SER A 58 -0.87 8.23 -0.73
C SER A 58 0.06 7.02 -0.72
N ILE A 59 0.96 6.97 -1.69
CA ILE A 59 1.93 5.89 -1.79
C ILE A 59 3.23 6.46 -2.35
N ASP A 60 4.34 6.07 -1.73
CA ASP A 60 5.67 6.30 -2.25
C ASP A 60 6.30 4.95 -2.55
N TYR A 61 6.98 4.89 -3.66
CA TYR A 61 7.60 3.65 -4.13
C TYR A 61 8.87 3.99 -4.89
N ARG A 62 9.67 2.98 -5.12
CA ARG A 62 10.80 3.10 -6.04
C ARG A 62 10.71 2.00 -7.08
N HIS A 63 11.17 2.33 -8.28
CA HIS A 63 11.23 1.37 -9.39
C HIS A 63 12.49 0.55 -9.25
N ILE A 64 12.33 -0.77 -9.21
CA ILE A 64 13.47 -1.67 -9.13
C ILE A 64 13.96 -1.94 -10.54
N LEU A 65 15.19 -1.52 -10.80
CA LEU A 65 15.85 -1.75 -12.08
C LEU A 65 16.77 -2.97 -11.97
N ASN A 66 16.59 -3.87 -12.89
CA ASN A 66 17.46 -5.05 -12.99
C ASN A 66 18.55 -4.83 -14.02
#